data_f49e123a281590c59859a2fdbbc9b793
#
_entry.id   f49e123a281590c59859a2fdbbc9b793
#
_cell.length_a   1.000
_cell.length_b   1.000
_cell.length_c   1.000
_cell.angle_alpha   90.00
_cell.angle_beta   90.00
_cell.angle_gamma   90.00
#
_symmetry.space_group_name_H-M   'P 1'
#
loop_
_entity.id
_entity.type
_entity.pdbx_description
1 polymer ?
#
loop_
_entity_poly.entity_id
_entity_poly.type
_entity_poly.pdbx_seq_one_letter_code
_entity_poly.pdbx_strand_id
1 'polypeptide(L)'
;MITVQGKQIETDASGYLLNIADWNEEVAKHIAQLEGVELTDAHWEVIHFVRGFYQEYNTSPAIRMLVKAMSEKLGSDKGNSRYLQRLFPDGPAKQATKLAGLPKPAKCL
;
A
#
# COMPACT_ATOMS: atom_id res chain seq x y z
N MET A 1 -3.93 13.07 -10.57
CA MET A 1 -5.12 13.48 -9.80
C MET A 1 -6.25 12.47 -9.97
N ILE A 2 -6.91 12.15 -8.89
CA ILE A 2 -8.08 11.25 -8.91
C ILE A 2 -9.24 11.96 -8.22
N THR A 3 -10.46 11.55 -8.56
CA THR A 3 -11.67 12.08 -7.93
C THR A 3 -12.36 10.94 -7.17
N VAL A 4 -12.52 11.11 -5.87
CA VAL A 4 -13.14 10.11 -5.00
C VAL A 4 -14.26 10.78 -4.21
N GLN A 5 -15.48 10.28 -4.40
CA GLN A 5 -16.67 10.83 -3.74
C GLN A 5 -16.80 12.33 -3.91
N GLY A 6 -16.53 12.83 -5.13
CA GLY A 6 -16.62 14.24 -5.46
C GLY A 6 -15.45 15.09 -5.02
N LYS A 7 -14.47 14.52 -4.31
CA LYS A 7 -13.29 15.23 -3.87
C LYS A 7 -12.12 14.94 -4.80
N GLN A 8 -11.41 15.97 -5.22
CA GLN A 8 -10.22 15.83 -6.03
C GLN A 8 -9.01 15.60 -5.13
N ILE A 9 -8.23 14.56 -5.44
CA ILE A 9 -7.08 14.17 -4.65
C ILE A 9 -5.84 14.19 -5.53
N GLU A 10 -4.84 14.97 -5.12
CA GLU A 10 -3.62 15.12 -5.88
C GLU A 10 -2.76 13.87 -5.79
N THR A 11 -2.23 13.45 -6.94
CA THR A 11 -1.32 12.31 -7.03
C THR A 11 -0.11 12.69 -7.88
N ASP A 12 0.96 11.91 -7.76
CA ASP A 12 2.11 12.06 -8.67
C ASP A 12 1.83 11.32 -9.98
N ALA A 13 2.81 11.35 -10.89
CA ALA A 13 2.67 10.75 -12.21
C ALA A 13 2.43 9.24 -12.15
N SER A 14 2.88 8.59 -11.09
CA SER A 14 2.71 7.14 -10.89
C SER A 14 1.44 6.79 -10.12
N GLY A 15 0.68 7.76 -9.65
CA GLY A 15 -0.57 7.54 -8.94
C GLY A 15 -0.47 7.48 -7.43
N TYR A 16 0.71 7.77 -6.86
CA TYR A 16 0.85 7.85 -5.40
C TYR A 16 0.31 9.19 -4.91
N LEU A 17 -0.35 9.18 -3.73
CA LEU A 17 -0.88 10.41 -3.15
C LEU A 17 0.25 11.38 -2.80
N LEU A 18 0.05 12.66 -3.07
CA LEU A 18 0.98 13.70 -2.65
C LEU A 18 0.82 14.04 -1.17
N ASN A 19 -0.38 13.87 -0.63
CA ASN A 19 -0.68 14.19 0.77
C ASN A 19 -1.30 12.97 1.44
N ILE A 20 -0.59 12.37 2.39
CA ILE A 20 -1.06 11.17 3.09
C ILE A 20 -2.35 11.42 3.88
N ALA A 21 -2.63 12.67 4.26
CA ALA A 21 -3.85 13.02 4.98
C ALA A 21 -5.10 12.92 4.12
N ASP A 22 -4.96 12.88 2.78
CA ASP A 22 -6.09 12.71 1.87
C ASP A 22 -6.59 11.26 1.79
N TRP A 23 -5.89 10.33 2.41
CA TRP A 23 -6.25 8.93 2.33
C TRP A 23 -7.42 8.58 3.26
N ASN A 24 -8.31 7.74 2.73
CA ASN A 24 -9.28 6.99 3.53
C ASN A 24 -9.55 5.68 2.78
N GLU A 25 -10.43 4.85 3.34
CA GLU A 25 -10.70 3.54 2.73
C GLU A 25 -11.34 3.65 1.36
N GLU A 26 -12.15 4.70 1.12
CA GLU A 26 -12.74 4.91 -0.20
C GLU A 26 -11.68 5.27 -1.24
N VAL A 27 -10.65 6.00 -0.85
CA VAL A 27 -9.50 6.30 -1.71
C VAL A 27 -8.77 4.99 -2.07
N ALA A 28 -8.55 4.13 -1.08
CA ALA A 28 -7.92 2.84 -1.33
C ALA A 28 -8.73 1.99 -2.30
N LYS A 29 -10.05 1.94 -2.14
CA LYS A 29 -10.94 1.22 -3.05
C LYS A 29 -10.85 1.76 -4.47
N HIS A 30 -10.81 3.07 -4.61
CA HIS A 30 -10.70 3.71 -5.92
C HIS A 30 -9.39 3.34 -6.61
N ILE A 31 -8.29 3.43 -5.89
CA ILE A 31 -6.97 3.07 -6.42
C ILE A 31 -6.91 1.59 -6.77
N ALA A 32 -7.47 0.73 -5.92
CA ALA A 32 -7.53 -0.71 -6.19
C ALA A 32 -8.28 -1.00 -7.49
N GLN A 33 -9.37 -0.30 -7.73
CA GLN A 33 -10.14 -0.44 -8.97
C GLN A 33 -9.30 -0.06 -10.19
N LEU A 34 -8.54 1.04 -10.09
CA LEU A 34 -7.65 1.46 -11.17
C LEU A 34 -6.52 0.46 -11.41
N GLU A 35 -6.04 -0.19 -10.35
CA GLU A 35 -4.96 -1.17 -10.43
C GLU A 35 -5.44 -2.57 -10.78
N GLY A 36 -6.74 -2.79 -10.84
CA GLY A 36 -7.30 -4.10 -11.11
C GLY A 36 -7.19 -5.08 -9.95
N VAL A 37 -7.14 -4.56 -8.73
CA VAL A 37 -7.03 -5.38 -7.52
C VAL A 37 -8.38 -5.44 -6.82
N GLU A 38 -8.85 -6.64 -6.51
CA GLU A 38 -10.03 -6.83 -5.69
C GLU A 38 -9.62 -6.93 -4.23
N LEU A 39 -10.08 -5.99 -3.41
CA LEU A 39 -9.67 -5.92 -2.01
C LEU A 39 -10.40 -6.96 -1.16
N THR A 40 -9.64 -7.78 -0.48
CA THR A 40 -10.12 -8.75 0.51
C THR A 40 -9.61 -8.34 1.89
N ASP A 41 -10.04 -9.05 2.92
CA ASP A 41 -9.56 -8.80 4.28
C ASP A 41 -8.03 -8.91 4.37
N ALA A 42 -7.45 -9.84 3.61
CA ALA A 42 -5.99 -9.99 3.57
C ALA A 42 -5.31 -8.75 2.98
N HIS A 43 -5.90 -8.17 1.95
CA HIS A 43 -5.38 -6.92 1.37
C HIS A 43 -5.44 -5.77 2.38
N TRP A 44 -6.58 -5.63 3.07
CA TRP A 44 -6.73 -4.58 4.08
C TRP A 44 -5.73 -4.72 5.20
N GLU A 45 -5.44 -5.94 5.61
CA GLU A 45 -4.44 -6.18 6.65
C GLU A 45 -3.08 -5.64 6.25
N VAL A 46 -2.66 -5.89 5.01
CA VAL A 46 -1.38 -5.39 4.50
C VAL A 46 -1.41 -3.86 4.38
N ILE A 47 -2.51 -3.31 3.85
CA ILE A 47 -2.66 -1.85 3.71
C ILE A 47 -2.51 -1.16 5.07
N HIS A 48 -3.22 -1.63 6.07
CA HIS A 48 -3.13 -1.05 7.41
C HIS A 48 -1.76 -1.28 8.03
N PHE A 49 -1.14 -2.42 7.75
CA PHE A 49 0.20 -2.70 8.23
C PHE A 49 1.23 -1.70 7.68
N VAL A 50 1.20 -1.42 6.37
CA VAL A 50 2.16 -0.47 5.80
C VAL A 50 1.89 0.96 6.26
N ARG A 51 0.64 1.32 6.51
CA ARG A 51 0.33 2.62 7.10
C ARG A 51 0.92 2.74 8.51
N GLY A 52 0.78 1.70 9.34
CA GLY A 52 1.39 1.68 10.66
C GLY A 52 2.90 1.75 10.61
N PHE A 53 3.49 1.05 9.65
CA PHE A 53 4.93 1.11 9.42
C PHE A 53 5.39 2.55 9.12
N TYR A 54 4.66 3.24 8.24
CA TYR A 54 5.01 4.62 7.91
C TYR A 54 4.88 5.54 9.12
N GLN A 55 3.85 5.37 9.93
CA GLN A 55 3.66 6.18 11.14
C GLN A 55 4.80 5.99 12.14
N GLU A 56 5.34 4.77 12.21
CA GLU A 56 6.41 4.47 13.15
C GLU A 56 7.79 4.92 12.63
N TYR A 57 8.07 4.66 11.35
CA TYR A 57 9.40 4.87 10.79
C TYR A 57 9.51 6.05 9.83
N ASN A 58 8.40 6.70 9.54
CA ASN A 58 8.34 7.86 8.64
C ASN A 58 8.90 7.56 7.25
N THR A 59 8.75 6.33 6.80
CA THR A 59 9.17 5.90 5.47
C THR A 59 8.31 4.72 5.02
N SER A 60 8.11 4.60 3.71
CA SER A 60 7.40 3.46 3.13
C SER A 60 8.36 2.27 3.03
N PRO A 61 7.92 1.04 3.39
CA PRO A 61 8.81 -0.10 3.36
C PRO A 61 9.09 -0.59 1.94
N ALA A 62 10.36 -0.91 1.64
CA ALA A 62 10.71 -1.70 0.47
C ALA A 62 10.35 -3.17 0.74
N ILE A 63 10.37 -3.99 -0.32
CA ILE A 63 9.86 -5.37 -0.20
C ILE A 63 10.56 -6.19 0.88
N ARG A 64 11.86 -6.09 1.01
CA ARG A 64 12.59 -6.86 2.03
C ARG A 64 12.18 -6.46 3.45
N MET A 65 12.06 -5.17 3.68
CA MET A 65 11.65 -4.67 4.99
C MET A 65 10.20 -5.02 5.28
N LEU A 66 9.34 -4.96 4.27
CA LEU A 66 7.93 -5.34 4.43
C LEU A 66 7.80 -6.81 4.82
N VAL A 67 8.49 -7.70 4.11
CA VAL A 67 8.48 -9.12 4.41
C VAL A 67 8.98 -9.38 5.84
N LYS A 68 10.10 -8.77 6.20
CA LYS A 68 10.68 -8.94 7.54
C LYS A 68 9.75 -8.46 8.64
N ALA A 69 9.20 -7.25 8.48
CA ALA A 69 8.34 -6.67 9.50
C ALA A 69 7.04 -7.46 9.65
N MET A 70 6.46 -7.90 8.55
CA MET A 70 5.25 -8.73 8.61
C MET A 70 5.51 -10.10 9.20
N SER A 71 6.67 -10.70 8.89
CA SER A 71 7.05 -11.99 9.46
C SER A 71 7.17 -11.90 10.97
N GLU A 72 7.75 -10.82 11.47
CA GLU A 72 7.91 -10.61 12.91
C GLU A 72 6.58 -10.37 13.63
N LYS A 73 5.66 -9.65 13.00
CA LYS A 73 4.40 -9.27 13.65
C LYS A 73 3.24 -10.21 13.35
N LEU A 74 3.16 -10.75 12.15
CA LEU A 74 2.02 -11.54 11.70
C LEU A 74 2.37 -13.00 11.41
N GLY A 75 3.64 -13.35 11.49
CA GLY A 75 4.11 -14.70 11.24
C GLY A 75 4.59 -14.89 9.80
N SER A 76 5.36 -15.95 9.59
CA SER A 76 5.97 -16.23 8.28
C SER A 76 4.95 -16.60 7.19
N ASP A 77 3.74 -16.99 7.59
CA ASP A 77 2.66 -17.27 6.63
C ASP A 77 2.27 -16.03 5.83
N LYS A 78 2.30 -14.88 6.46
CA LYS A 78 1.93 -13.60 5.85
C LYS A 78 3.15 -12.77 5.50
N GLY A 79 4.23 -12.90 6.25
CA GLY A 79 5.48 -12.21 5.99
C GLY A 79 6.35 -12.99 5.02
N ASN A 80 5.85 -13.23 3.81
CA ASN A 80 6.65 -13.86 2.76
C ASN A 80 6.27 -13.26 1.40
N SER A 81 7.25 -13.24 0.51
CA SER A 81 7.09 -12.57 -0.78
C SER A 81 6.05 -13.23 -1.67
N ARG A 82 5.90 -14.55 -1.58
CA ARG A 82 4.94 -15.29 -2.40
C ARG A 82 3.51 -14.94 -2.04
N TYR A 83 3.21 -14.88 -0.76
CA TYR A 83 1.90 -14.48 -0.24
C TYR A 83 1.57 -13.05 -0.69
N LEU A 84 2.51 -12.13 -0.49
CA LEU A 84 2.30 -10.73 -0.85
C LEU A 84 2.18 -10.55 -2.35
N GLN A 85 2.94 -11.31 -3.15
CA GLN A 85 2.85 -11.24 -4.61
C GLN A 85 1.48 -11.68 -5.12
N ARG A 86 0.84 -12.62 -4.46
CA ARG A 86 -0.52 -13.04 -4.84
C ARG A 86 -1.55 -11.95 -4.56
N LEU A 87 -1.37 -11.20 -3.47
CA LEU A 87 -2.29 -10.11 -3.13
C LEU A 87 -2.07 -8.89 -4.03
N PHE A 88 -0.81 -8.60 -4.35
CA PHE A 88 -0.44 -7.40 -5.11
C PHE A 88 0.49 -7.78 -6.26
N PRO A 89 -0.08 -8.28 -7.38
CA PRO A 89 0.72 -8.87 -8.47
C PRO A 89 1.69 -7.91 -9.16
N ASP A 90 1.40 -6.60 -9.12
CA ASP A 90 2.24 -5.61 -9.78
C ASP A 90 3.40 -5.13 -8.91
N GLY A 91 3.72 -5.86 -7.87
CA GLY A 91 4.81 -5.52 -6.97
C GLY A 91 4.27 -5.18 -5.59
N PRO A 92 4.42 -6.09 -4.61
CA PRO A 92 3.73 -5.92 -3.32
C PRO A 92 4.10 -4.64 -2.58
N ALA A 93 5.39 -4.29 -2.51
CA ALA A 93 5.78 -3.08 -1.79
C ALA A 93 5.23 -1.82 -2.46
N LYS A 94 5.32 -1.75 -3.79
CA LYS A 94 4.84 -0.58 -4.53
C LYS A 94 3.32 -0.48 -4.50
N GLN A 95 2.63 -1.57 -4.79
CA GLN A 95 1.18 -1.56 -4.93
C GLN A 95 0.51 -1.37 -3.57
N ALA A 96 0.98 -2.06 -2.53
CA ALA A 96 0.43 -1.88 -1.19
C ALA A 96 0.66 -0.45 -0.68
N THR A 97 1.82 0.12 -0.94
CA THR A 97 2.14 1.49 -0.58
C THR A 97 1.22 2.49 -1.29
N LYS A 98 0.99 2.28 -2.58
CA LYS A 98 0.07 3.13 -3.35
C LYS A 98 -1.34 3.08 -2.79
N LEU A 99 -1.85 1.87 -2.53
CA LEU A 99 -3.19 1.67 -1.98
C LEU A 99 -3.33 2.23 -0.57
N ALA A 100 -2.23 2.24 0.18
CA ALA A 100 -2.20 2.79 1.54
C ALA A 100 -2.10 4.32 1.57
N GLY A 101 -2.02 4.97 0.41
CA GLY A 101 -1.93 6.42 0.33
C GLY A 101 -0.62 7.00 0.81
N LEU A 102 0.43 6.23 0.77
CA LEU A 102 1.76 6.63 1.22
C LEU A 102 2.61 7.10 0.04
N PRO A 103 3.67 7.86 0.31
CA PRO A 103 4.59 8.24 -0.77
C PRO A 103 5.31 7.03 -1.35
N LYS A 104 5.78 7.19 -2.57
CA LYS A 104 6.53 6.15 -3.27
C LYS A 104 7.72 5.70 -2.43
N PRO A 105 7.99 4.37 -2.34
CA PRO A 105 9.15 3.90 -1.58
C PRO A 105 10.45 4.51 -2.12
N ALA A 106 11.35 4.85 -1.21
CA ALA A 106 12.61 5.50 -1.56
C ALA A 106 13.47 4.64 -2.48
N LYS A 107 13.38 3.31 -2.32
CA LYS A 107 14.05 2.35 -3.19
C LYS A 107 13.00 1.54 -3.93
N CYS A 108 12.91 1.75 -5.23
CA CYS A 108 11.94 1.09 -6.09
C CYS A 108 12.51 -0.21 -6.64
N LEU A 109 12.78 -1.14 -5.80
CA LEU A 109 13.36 -2.41 -6.24
C LEU A 109 12.36 -3.53 -6.16
#